data_e8f303824ac26822a2af85f10a2da385
#
_entry.id   e8f303824ac26822a2af85f10a2da385
#
_cell.length_a   1.000
_cell.length_b   1.000
_cell.length_c   1.000
_cell.angle_alpha   90.00
_cell.angle_beta   90.00
_cell.angle_gamma   90.00
#
_symmetry.space_group_name_H-M   'P 1'
#
loop_
_entity.id
_entity.type
_entity.pdbx_description
1 polymer ?
#
loop_
_entity_poly.entity_id
_entity_poly.type
_entity_poly.pdbx_seq_one_letter_code
_entity_poly.pdbx_strand_id
1 'polypeptide(L)'
;MPRIIMCFMLIFFSSRLFAVGNLDRDLHTQPQNITAIVMFVSFVIATLGITYWASKRNTSIASHYAAGGKITGFQNGLAIAGDYMSAASFLGISALVYGSGYDGLIYSIGFLVGWPIILFLMAERLRNLGKYTFADVASFRLKQMEIRSLSACGTLAVVALYLIAQMVGAGKLIQLLFGLEYYMAVILVGILMVTYVLFGG
;
A
#
# COMPACT_ATOMS: atom_id res chain seq x y z
N MET A 1 4.21 29.84 13.20
CA MET A 1 3.81 28.55 12.62
C MET A 1 3.73 28.49 11.08
N PRO A 2 3.39 29.52 10.30
CA PRO A 2 3.33 29.38 8.82
C PRO A 2 4.70 29.13 8.14
N ARG A 3 5.81 29.58 8.74
CA ARG A 3 7.16 29.44 8.16
C ARG A 3 7.70 28.00 8.19
N ILE A 4 7.31 27.19 9.16
CA ILE A 4 7.76 25.78 9.29
C ILE A 4 7.02 24.91 8.26
N ILE A 5 5.74 25.16 8.03
CA ILE A 5 4.96 24.46 7.02
C ILE A 5 5.46 24.79 5.61
N MET A 6 5.86 26.04 5.37
CA MET A 6 6.41 26.47 4.09
C MET A 6 7.81 25.87 3.82
N CYS A 7 8.65 25.72 4.83
CA CYS A 7 9.93 25.00 4.71
C CYS A 7 9.74 23.52 4.46
N PHE A 8 8.76 22.86 5.08
CA PHE A 8 8.43 21.47 4.81
C PHE A 8 7.92 21.26 3.38
N MET A 9 7.06 22.15 2.88
CA MET A 9 6.61 22.12 1.47
C MET A 9 7.76 22.33 0.46
N LEU A 10 8.71 23.22 0.76
CA LEU A 10 9.85 23.49 -0.14
C LEU A 10 10.85 22.33 -0.19
N ILE A 11 11.05 21.59 0.90
CA ILE A 11 11.91 20.39 0.92
C ILE A 11 11.30 19.25 0.12
N PHE A 12 9.98 19.10 0.12
CA PHE A 12 9.28 18.08 -0.69
C PHE A 12 9.20 18.43 -2.18
N PHE A 13 9.25 19.71 -2.55
CA PHE A 13 9.17 20.14 -3.95
C PHE A 13 10.52 20.14 -4.69
N SER A 14 11.64 20.07 -3.97
CA SER A 14 12.99 20.11 -4.57
C SER A 14 13.64 18.73 -4.77
N SER A 15 13.08 17.67 -4.22
CA SER A 15 13.51 16.33 -4.57
C SER A 15 12.89 15.91 -5.90
N ARG A 16 13.59 16.17 -7.00
CA ARG A 16 13.33 15.46 -8.25
C ARG A 16 13.44 13.98 -7.93
N LEU A 17 12.31 13.29 -7.88
CA LEU A 17 12.24 11.83 -7.79
C LEU A 17 12.87 11.24 -9.08
N PHE A 18 14.19 11.18 -9.11
CA PHE A 18 14.95 10.36 -10.04
C PHE A 18 14.90 8.89 -9.60
N ALA A 19 13.71 8.34 -9.43
CA ALA A 19 13.54 6.95 -9.02
C ALA A 19 12.68 6.14 -9.99
N VAL A 20 12.54 6.59 -11.22
CA VAL A 20 12.11 5.72 -12.32
C VAL A 20 13.02 6.03 -13.50
N GLY A 21 14.23 5.45 -13.47
CA GLY A 21 15.13 5.49 -14.59
C GLY A 21 14.46 4.85 -15.80
N ASN A 22 14.45 5.59 -16.91
CA ASN A 22 14.40 5.12 -18.29
C ASN A 22 13.63 3.82 -18.64
N LEU A 23 12.49 3.56 -18.00
CA LEU A 23 11.55 2.53 -18.45
C LEU A 23 10.69 2.98 -19.66
N ASP A 24 10.87 4.22 -20.11
CA ASP A 24 10.21 4.75 -21.31
C ASP A 24 10.97 4.44 -22.64
N ARG A 25 12.08 3.71 -22.57
CA ARG A 25 12.70 3.21 -23.79
C ARG A 25 11.95 1.99 -24.27
N ASP A 26 11.19 2.17 -25.33
CA ASP A 26 10.66 1.11 -26.19
C ASP A 26 9.80 0.04 -25.48
N LEU A 27 8.74 0.49 -24.83
CA LEU A 27 7.57 -0.35 -24.68
C LEU A 27 6.95 -0.53 -26.08
N HIS A 28 7.65 -1.26 -26.95
CA HIS A 28 6.99 -1.89 -28.08
C HIS A 28 5.79 -2.61 -27.51
N THR A 29 4.62 -2.31 -27.99
CA THR A 29 3.38 -2.99 -27.66
C THR A 29 3.62 -4.49 -27.83
N GLN A 30 3.92 -5.16 -26.72
CA GLN A 30 4.08 -6.60 -26.74
C GLN A 30 2.74 -7.20 -27.16
N PRO A 31 2.72 -8.27 -27.97
CA PRO A 31 1.49 -8.91 -28.36
C PRO A 31 0.73 -9.31 -27.09
N GLN A 32 -0.54 -8.93 -27.02
CA GLN A 32 -1.39 -9.18 -25.86
C GLN A 32 -1.42 -10.68 -25.55
N ASN A 33 -1.01 -11.04 -24.33
CA ASN A 33 -1.09 -12.42 -23.88
C ASN A 33 -2.47 -12.69 -23.30
N ILE A 34 -3.37 -13.22 -24.12
CA ILE A 34 -4.76 -13.51 -23.74
C ILE A 34 -4.82 -14.41 -22.51
N THR A 35 -3.92 -15.39 -22.40
CA THR A 35 -3.89 -16.30 -21.25
C THR A 35 -3.59 -15.52 -19.96
N ALA A 36 -2.62 -14.60 -19.98
CA ALA A 36 -2.29 -13.76 -18.81
C ALA A 36 -3.46 -12.84 -18.46
N ILE A 37 -4.13 -12.26 -19.44
CA ILE A 37 -5.31 -11.41 -19.24
C ILE A 37 -6.44 -12.21 -18.57
N VAL A 38 -6.77 -13.39 -19.10
CA VAL A 38 -7.82 -14.25 -18.54
C VAL A 38 -7.49 -14.67 -17.11
N MET A 39 -6.26 -15.06 -16.83
CA MET A 39 -5.82 -15.38 -15.48
C MET A 39 -5.95 -14.17 -14.55
N PHE A 40 -5.47 -13.00 -14.95
CA PHE A 40 -5.59 -11.78 -14.15
C PHE A 40 -7.05 -11.44 -13.84
N VAL A 41 -7.91 -11.41 -14.85
CA VAL A 41 -9.34 -11.11 -14.68
C VAL A 41 -10.02 -12.14 -13.78
N SER A 42 -9.71 -13.43 -13.92
CA SER A 42 -10.26 -14.47 -13.05
C SER A 42 -9.86 -14.27 -11.58
N PHE A 43 -8.61 -13.89 -11.29
CA PHE A 43 -8.17 -13.55 -9.96
C PHE A 43 -8.89 -12.32 -9.40
N VAL A 44 -9.03 -11.26 -10.20
CA VAL A 44 -9.76 -10.06 -9.80
C VAL A 44 -11.20 -10.37 -9.43
N ILE A 45 -11.90 -11.15 -10.27
CA ILE A 45 -13.28 -11.56 -10.00
C ILE A 45 -13.37 -12.43 -8.74
N ALA A 46 -12.45 -13.37 -8.56
CA ALA A 46 -12.40 -14.22 -7.38
C ALA A 46 -12.19 -13.41 -6.10
N THR A 47 -11.22 -12.49 -6.10
CA THR A 47 -10.94 -11.63 -4.94
C THR A 47 -12.09 -10.69 -4.63
N LEU A 48 -12.70 -10.04 -5.62
CA LEU A 48 -13.90 -9.22 -5.43
C LEU A 48 -15.09 -10.04 -4.88
N GLY A 49 -15.27 -11.27 -5.37
CA GLY A 49 -16.30 -12.18 -4.88
C GLY A 49 -16.09 -12.56 -3.41
N ILE A 50 -14.85 -12.88 -3.01
CA ILE A 50 -14.49 -13.19 -1.63
C ILE A 50 -14.71 -11.95 -0.74
N THR A 51 -14.25 -10.78 -1.19
CA THR A 51 -14.41 -9.51 -0.48
C THR A 51 -15.88 -9.17 -0.25
N TYR A 52 -16.70 -9.28 -1.29
CA TYR A 52 -18.14 -9.07 -1.19
C TYR A 52 -18.81 -10.06 -0.22
N TRP A 53 -18.43 -11.33 -0.28
CA TRP A 53 -18.94 -12.34 0.65
C TRP A 53 -18.51 -12.06 2.09
N ALA A 54 -17.25 -11.67 2.31
CA ALA A 54 -16.73 -11.32 3.63
C ALA A 54 -17.39 -10.06 4.20
N SER A 55 -17.64 -9.04 3.36
CA SER A 55 -18.25 -7.77 3.78
C SER A 55 -19.64 -7.96 4.39
N LYS A 56 -20.43 -8.92 3.89
CA LYS A 56 -21.75 -9.24 4.44
C LYS A 56 -21.71 -9.76 5.88
N ARG A 57 -20.54 -10.17 6.37
CA ARG A 57 -20.32 -10.68 7.72
C ARG A 57 -19.80 -9.61 8.68
N ASN A 58 -19.39 -8.46 8.16
CA ASN A 58 -18.89 -7.34 8.96
C ASN A 58 -20.05 -6.52 9.51
N THR A 59 -20.44 -6.80 10.75
CA THR A 59 -21.60 -6.16 11.39
C THR A 59 -21.24 -5.12 12.44
N SER A 60 -19.95 -5.00 12.80
CA SER A 60 -19.48 -4.06 13.83
C SER A 60 -18.19 -3.37 13.45
N ILE A 61 -17.92 -2.21 14.07
CA ILE A 61 -16.66 -1.47 13.89
C ILE A 61 -15.45 -2.35 14.22
N ALA A 62 -15.52 -3.13 15.28
CA ALA A 62 -14.46 -4.04 15.68
C ALA A 62 -14.23 -5.17 14.66
N SER A 63 -15.28 -5.65 13.99
CA SER A 63 -15.14 -6.64 12.92
C SER A 63 -14.53 -6.04 11.66
N HIS A 64 -14.82 -4.77 11.38
CA HIS A 64 -14.28 -4.06 10.24
C HIS A 64 -12.77 -3.79 10.37
N TYR A 65 -12.32 -3.27 11.52
CA TYR A 65 -10.92 -2.88 11.73
C TYR A 65 -10.01 -4.01 12.21
N ALA A 66 -10.52 -5.00 12.91
CA ALA A 66 -9.73 -6.02 13.59
C ALA A 66 -10.28 -7.44 13.42
N ALA A 67 -11.15 -7.68 12.43
CA ALA A 67 -11.82 -8.97 12.19
C ALA A 67 -12.44 -9.57 13.45
N GLY A 68 -12.93 -8.70 14.37
CA GLY A 68 -13.51 -9.09 15.65
C GLY A 68 -12.51 -9.72 16.63
N GLY A 69 -11.21 -9.67 16.36
CA GLY A 69 -10.16 -10.27 17.20
C GLY A 69 -10.15 -11.80 17.20
N LYS A 70 -10.88 -12.46 16.29
CA LYS A 70 -11.08 -13.92 16.28
C LYS A 70 -10.18 -14.66 15.29
N ILE A 71 -9.33 -13.96 14.54
CA ILE A 71 -8.42 -14.58 13.56
C ILE A 71 -7.25 -15.27 14.27
N THR A 72 -6.83 -16.41 13.72
CA THR A 72 -5.66 -17.12 14.21
C THR A 72 -4.37 -16.41 13.81
N GLY A 73 -3.26 -16.66 14.54
CA GLY A 73 -1.95 -16.10 14.19
C GLY A 73 -1.51 -16.44 12.77
N PHE A 74 -1.82 -17.63 12.28
CA PHE A 74 -1.51 -18.06 10.91
C PHE A 74 -2.30 -17.26 9.88
N GLN A 75 -3.61 -17.08 10.09
CA GLN A 75 -4.45 -16.26 9.20
C GLN A 75 -3.99 -14.81 9.17
N ASN A 76 -3.67 -14.25 10.34
CA ASN A 76 -3.14 -12.89 10.43
C ASN A 76 -1.78 -12.75 9.73
N GLY A 77 -0.90 -13.73 9.89
CA GLY A 77 0.39 -13.75 9.21
C GLY A 77 0.26 -13.77 7.68
N LEU A 78 -0.67 -14.59 7.14
CA LEU A 78 -0.96 -14.62 5.71
C LEU A 78 -1.55 -13.28 5.20
N ALA A 79 -2.43 -12.65 5.97
CA ALA A 79 -3.00 -11.35 5.62
C ALA A 79 -1.91 -10.26 5.57
N ILE A 80 -1.05 -10.20 6.59
CA ILE A 80 0.08 -9.26 6.64
C ILE A 80 1.06 -9.51 5.47
N ALA A 81 1.36 -10.78 5.16
CA ALA A 81 2.21 -11.11 4.02
C ALA A 81 1.59 -10.65 2.69
N GLY A 82 0.27 -10.80 2.53
CA GLY A 82 -0.45 -10.31 1.35
C GLY A 82 -0.39 -8.78 1.22
N ASP A 83 -0.60 -8.06 2.32
CA ASP A 83 -0.51 -6.59 2.35
C ASP A 83 0.92 -6.10 2.05
N TYR A 84 1.92 -6.82 2.55
CA TYR A 84 3.32 -6.47 2.30
C TYR A 84 3.71 -6.63 0.82
N MET A 85 3.17 -7.61 0.11
CA MET A 85 3.43 -7.86 -1.31
C MET A 85 2.70 -6.86 -2.21
N SER A 86 3.05 -5.59 -2.08
CA SER A 86 2.51 -4.50 -2.88
C SER A 86 3.27 -4.31 -4.20
N ALA A 87 2.75 -3.43 -5.06
CA ALA A 87 3.47 -3.03 -6.28
C ALA A 87 4.86 -2.45 -5.96
N ALA A 88 4.99 -1.68 -4.88
CA ALA A 88 6.28 -1.10 -4.48
C ALA A 88 7.26 -2.17 -3.97
N SER A 89 6.81 -3.07 -3.08
CA SER A 89 7.70 -4.08 -2.49
C SER A 89 8.03 -5.21 -3.47
N PHE A 90 7.05 -5.70 -4.22
CA PHE A 90 7.25 -6.81 -5.13
C PHE A 90 7.83 -6.36 -6.48
N LEU A 91 7.15 -5.45 -7.19
CA LEU A 91 7.62 -4.99 -8.50
C LEU A 91 8.81 -4.04 -8.38
N GLY A 92 8.78 -3.11 -7.41
CA GLY A 92 9.83 -2.12 -7.23
C GLY A 92 11.16 -2.76 -6.79
N ILE A 93 11.16 -3.65 -5.82
CA ILE A 93 12.39 -4.34 -5.38
C ILE A 93 12.91 -5.26 -6.47
N SER A 94 12.04 -6.00 -7.17
CA SER A 94 12.45 -6.85 -8.28
C SER A 94 13.12 -6.06 -9.40
N ALA A 95 12.58 -4.88 -9.73
CA ALA A 95 13.16 -3.98 -10.71
C ALA A 95 14.52 -3.41 -10.27
N LEU A 96 14.65 -3.06 -8.98
CA LEU A 96 15.92 -2.61 -8.42
C LEU A 96 17.00 -3.70 -8.46
N VAL A 97 16.64 -4.93 -8.11
CA VAL A 97 17.56 -6.07 -8.18
C VAL A 97 17.95 -6.36 -9.63
N TYR A 98 17.01 -6.27 -10.56
CA TYR A 98 17.29 -6.45 -11.98
C TYR A 98 18.24 -5.37 -12.53
N GLY A 99 18.05 -4.09 -12.14
CA GLY A 99 18.83 -2.97 -12.62
C GLY A 99 20.18 -2.74 -11.93
N SER A 100 20.24 -3.01 -10.61
CA SER A 100 21.39 -2.69 -9.75
C SER A 100 22.03 -3.93 -9.11
N GLY A 101 21.55 -5.12 -9.45
CA GLY A 101 22.07 -6.36 -8.90
C GLY A 101 21.91 -6.45 -7.38
N TYR A 102 22.98 -6.87 -6.69
CA TYR A 102 22.98 -7.08 -5.24
C TYR A 102 22.62 -5.80 -4.44
N ASP A 103 23.00 -4.63 -4.92
CA ASP A 103 22.71 -3.36 -4.24
C ASP A 103 21.19 -3.10 -4.13
N GLY A 104 20.40 -3.60 -5.07
CA GLY A 104 18.94 -3.55 -4.99
C GLY A 104 18.34 -4.31 -3.81
N LEU A 105 19.04 -5.33 -3.29
CA LEU A 105 18.60 -6.10 -2.11
C LEU A 105 18.71 -5.31 -0.79
N ILE A 106 19.51 -4.26 -0.73
CA ILE A 106 19.68 -3.44 0.48
C ILE A 106 18.33 -2.92 0.98
N TYR A 107 17.43 -2.53 0.06
CA TYR A 107 16.07 -2.11 0.42
C TYR A 107 15.26 -3.24 1.07
N SER A 108 15.34 -4.45 0.53
CA SER A 108 14.66 -5.62 1.09
C SER A 108 15.20 -5.98 2.49
N ILE A 109 16.52 -5.91 2.67
CA ILE A 109 17.16 -6.16 3.97
C ILE A 109 16.72 -5.12 4.99
N GLY A 110 16.64 -3.85 4.63
CA GLY A 110 16.16 -2.78 5.50
C GLY A 110 14.74 -3.03 6.03
N PHE A 111 13.84 -3.45 5.17
CA PHE A 111 12.49 -3.85 5.57
C PHE A 111 12.48 -5.09 6.46
N LEU A 112 13.28 -6.10 6.13
CA LEU A 112 13.36 -7.35 6.89
C LEU A 112 13.80 -7.08 8.33
N VAL A 113 14.78 -6.21 8.55
CA VAL A 113 15.29 -5.88 9.90
C VAL A 113 14.24 -5.12 10.72
N GLY A 114 13.40 -4.30 10.09
CA GLY A 114 12.34 -3.56 10.77
C GLY A 114 11.25 -4.46 11.37
N TRP A 115 10.92 -5.57 10.73
CA TRP A 115 9.85 -6.46 11.18
C TRP A 115 10.07 -7.07 12.57
N PRO A 116 11.21 -7.69 12.89
CA PRO A 116 11.49 -8.19 14.23
C PRO A 116 11.40 -7.10 15.31
N ILE A 117 11.88 -5.90 15.02
CA ILE A 117 11.81 -4.77 15.96
C ILE A 117 10.36 -4.42 16.27
N ILE A 118 9.51 -4.32 15.24
CA ILE A 118 8.09 -4.02 15.41
C ILE A 118 7.39 -5.15 16.16
N LEU A 119 7.63 -6.41 15.79
CA LEU A 119 6.97 -7.57 16.41
C LEU A 119 7.33 -7.71 17.89
N PHE A 120 8.60 -7.63 18.25
CA PHE A 120 9.04 -7.91 19.62
C PHE A 120 8.95 -6.71 20.56
N LEU A 121 9.07 -5.49 20.05
CA LEU A 121 9.09 -4.30 20.90
C LEU A 121 7.79 -3.50 20.90
N MET A 122 7.01 -3.55 19.82
CA MET A 122 5.87 -2.64 19.64
C MET A 122 4.52 -3.35 19.54
N ALA A 123 4.43 -4.49 18.86
CA ALA A 123 3.16 -5.09 18.48
C ALA A 123 2.26 -5.42 19.68
N GLU A 124 2.80 -6.03 20.72
CA GLU A 124 2.03 -6.37 21.92
C GLU A 124 1.52 -5.13 22.65
N ARG A 125 2.36 -4.12 22.79
CA ARG A 125 1.99 -2.84 23.44
C ARG A 125 0.90 -2.11 22.68
N LEU A 126 0.99 -2.07 21.36
CA LEU A 126 -0.03 -1.45 20.50
C LEU A 126 -1.35 -2.22 20.54
N ARG A 127 -1.29 -3.55 20.50
CA ARG A 127 -2.46 -4.42 20.63
C ARG A 127 -3.19 -4.18 21.96
N ASN A 128 -2.46 -4.15 23.05
CA ASN A 128 -3.05 -3.95 24.39
C ASN A 128 -3.64 -2.55 24.58
N LEU A 129 -3.18 -1.58 23.81
CA LEU A 129 -3.76 -0.24 23.80
C LEU A 129 -5.17 -0.20 23.22
N GLY A 130 -5.54 -1.14 22.34
CA GLY A 130 -6.88 -1.26 21.76
C GLY A 130 -7.28 -0.08 20.87
N LYS A 131 -6.31 0.59 20.21
CA LYS A 131 -6.53 1.70 19.28
C LYS A 131 -6.24 1.26 17.85
N TYR A 132 -6.98 1.82 16.89
CA TYR A 132 -6.92 1.38 15.50
C TYR A 132 -6.06 2.28 14.62
N THR A 133 -5.97 3.57 14.91
CA THR A 133 -5.22 4.52 14.09
C THR A 133 -4.01 5.07 14.79
N PHE A 134 -2.99 5.47 14.02
CA PHE A 134 -1.79 6.11 14.58
C PHE A 134 -2.14 7.39 15.36
N ALA A 135 -3.09 8.18 14.86
CA ALA A 135 -3.55 9.39 15.54
C ALA A 135 -4.18 9.09 16.90
N ASP A 136 -4.94 7.98 17.00
CA ASP A 136 -5.54 7.54 18.27
C ASP A 136 -4.49 7.05 19.26
N VAL A 137 -3.46 6.35 18.77
CA VAL A 137 -2.31 5.90 19.59
C VAL A 137 -1.53 7.09 20.12
N ALA A 138 -1.17 8.03 19.25
CA ALA A 138 -0.41 9.22 19.63
C ALA A 138 -1.17 10.09 20.63
N SER A 139 -2.46 10.34 20.39
CA SER A 139 -3.30 11.18 21.25
C SER A 139 -3.64 10.52 22.59
N PHE A 140 -3.56 9.19 22.70
CA PHE A 140 -3.86 8.48 23.93
C PHE A 140 -2.93 8.89 25.08
N ARG A 141 -1.64 9.02 24.81
CA ARG A 141 -0.66 9.40 25.82
C ARG A 141 -0.55 10.92 26.02
N LEU A 142 -0.66 11.66 24.95
CA LEU A 142 -0.41 13.11 24.96
C LEU A 142 -1.69 13.93 25.19
N LYS A 143 -2.88 13.34 25.05
CA LYS A 143 -4.22 13.91 25.32
C LYS A 143 -4.47 15.30 24.73
N GLN A 144 -3.80 15.67 23.67
CA GLN A 144 -3.92 16.99 23.04
C GLN A 144 -4.57 16.86 21.67
N MET A 145 -5.59 17.67 21.42
CA MET A 145 -6.28 17.73 20.14
C MET A 145 -5.33 18.11 18.99
N GLU A 146 -4.38 18.99 19.26
CA GLU A 146 -3.36 19.42 18.30
C GLU A 146 -2.50 18.27 17.81
N ILE A 147 -2.09 17.38 18.72
CA ILE A 147 -1.27 16.21 18.39
C ILE A 147 -2.07 15.21 17.56
N ARG A 148 -3.33 15.01 17.88
CA ARG A 148 -4.20 14.15 17.08
C ARG A 148 -4.36 14.68 15.65
N SER A 149 -4.59 15.98 15.49
CA SER A 149 -4.73 16.62 14.19
C SER A 149 -3.42 16.55 13.40
N LEU A 150 -2.29 16.84 14.03
CA LEU A 150 -0.98 16.76 13.39
C LEU A 150 -0.64 15.32 12.96
N SER A 151 -0.91 14.35 13.81
CA SER A 151 -0.70 12.92 13.50
C SER A 151 -1.59 12.47 12.34
N ALA A 152 -2.85 12.91 12.32
CA ALA A 152 -3.77 12.61 11.22
C ALA A 152 -3.28 13.22 9.89
N CYS A 153 -2.85 14.48 9.90
CA CYS A 153 -2.26 15.13 8.72
C CYS A 153 -1.00 14.42 8.23
N GLY A 154 -0.12 14.02 9.16
CA GLY A 154 1.09 13.25 8.82
C GLY A 154 0.74 11.89 8.18
N THR A 155 -0.21 11.17 8.75
CA THR A 155 -0.69 9.90 8.19
C THR A 155 -1.28 10.09 6.80
N LEU A 156 -2.12 11.10 6.59
CA LEU A 156 -2.70 11.40 5.28
C LEU A 156 -1.62 11.73 4.24
N ALA A 157 -0.60 12.50 4.61
CA ALA A 157 0.51 12.81 3.71
C ALA A 157 1.28 11.55 3.30
N VAL A 158 1.60 10.67 4.25
CA VAL A 158 2.28 9.39 3.98
C VAL A 158 1.42 8.50 3.09
N VAL A 159 0.13 8.36 3.40
CA VAL A 159 -0.81 7.55 2.61
C VAL A 159 -0.95 8.09 1.18
N ALA A 160 -1.04 9.41 1.01
CA ALA A 160 -1.12 10.02 -0.32
C ALA A 160 0.12 9.72 -1.17
N LEU A 161 1.33 9.89 -0.60
CA LEU A 161 2.58 9.58 -1.30
C LEU A 161 2.70 8.08 -1.64
N TYR A 162 2.32 7.22 -0.69
CA TYR A 162 2.32 5.78 -0.91
C TYR A 162 1.32 5.37 -2.00
N LEU A 163 0.11 5.95 -1.98
CA LEU A 163 -0.92 5.69 -2.98
C LEU A 163 -0.45 6.08 -4.40
N ILE A 164 0.23 7.22 -4.55
CA ILE A 164 0.79 7.63 -5.84
C ILE A 164 1.75 6.55 -6.36
N ALA A 165 2.67 6.06 -5.55
CA ALA A 165 3.61 5.02 -5.94
C ALA A 165 2.92 3.72 -6.34
N GLN A 166 1.89 3.31 -5.60
CA GLN A 166 1.09 2.12 -5.90
C GLN A 166 0.31 2.26 -7.20
N MET A 167 -0.33 3.42 -7.43
CA MET A 167 -1.09 3.69 -8.66
C MET A 167 -0.19 3.71 -9.90
N VAL A 168 1.02 4.26 -9.78
CA VAL A 168 2.01 4.23 -10.87
C VAL A 168 2.40 2.79 -11.20
N GLY A 169 2.75 1.98 -10.19
CA GLY A 169 3.14 0.59 -10.39
C GLY A 169 2.02 -0.26 -10.99
N ALA A 170 0.82 -0.18 -10.42
CA ALA A 170 -0.33 -0.91 -10.90
C ALA A 170 -0.78 -0.44 -12.30
N GLY A 171 -0.76 0.88 -12.56
CA GLY A 171 -1.06 1.43 -13.87
C GLY A 171 -0.12 0.93 -14.96
N LYS A 172 1.19 0.87 -14.68
CA LYS A 172 2.18 0.30 -15.61
C LYS A 172 1.96 -1.20 -15.84
N LEU A 173 1.61 -1.96 -14.81
CA LEU A 173 1.30 -3.38 -14.96
C LEU A 173 0.08 -3.61 -15.87
N ILE A 174 -0.99 -2.86 -15.65
CA ILE A 174 -2.21 -2.95 -16.48
C ILE A 174 -1.94 -2.47 -17.91
N GLN A 175 -1.16 -1.40 -18.09
CA GLN A 175 -0.72 -0.95 -19.41
C GLN A 175 -0.01 -2.07 -20.16
N LEU A 176 0.95 -2.74 -19.54
CA LEU A 176 1.68 -3.86 -20.14
C LEU A 176 0.78 -5.06 -20.44
N LEU A 177 -0.15 -5.38 -19.54
CA LEU A 177 -0.99 -6.57 -19.66
C LEU A 177 -2.06 -6.42 -20.74
N PHE A 178 -2.72 -5.26 -20.79
CA PHE A 178 -3.86 -5.00 -21.67
C PHE A 178 -3.51 -4.16 -22.91
N GLY A 179 -2.32 -3.58 -22.98
CA GLY A 179 -1.94 -2.67 -24.05
C GLY A 179 -2.72 -1.35 -24.05
N LEU A 180 -3.27 -0.96 -22.90
CA LEU A 180 -4.02 0.29 -22.75
C LEU A 180 -3.08 1.49 -22.64
N GLU A 181 -3.58 2.68 -22.97
CA GLU A 181 -2.87 3.92 -22.62
C GLU A 181 -2.75 4.06 -21.09
N TYR A 182 -1.62 4.56 -20.63
CA TYR A 182 -1.29 4.62 -19.20
C TYR A 182 -2.37 5.29 -18.34
N TYR A 183 -2.92 6.43 -18.79
CA TYR A 183 -3.94 7.13 -18.01
C TYR A 183 -5.24 6.32 -17.89
N MET A 184 -5.63 5.57 -18.92
CA MET A 184 -6.78 4.67 -18.88
C MET A 184 -6.55 3.50 -17.93
N ALA A 185 -5.33 2.95 -17.93
CA ALA A 185 -4.93 1.91 -16.99
C ALA A 185 -5.01 2.39 -15.54
N VAL A 186 -4.53 3.61 -15.24
CA VAL A 186 -4.61 4.19 -13.90
C VAL A 186 -6.06 4.43 -13.47
N ILE A 187 -6.92 4.93 -14.34
CA ILE A 187 -8.36 5.12 -14.03
C ILE A 187 -9.02 3.77 -13.71
N LEU A 188 -8.77 2.75 -14.52
CA LEU A 188 -9.31 1.41 -14.32
C LEU A 188 -8.88 0.83 -12.97
N VAL A 189 -7.60 0.92 -12.64
CA VAL A 189 -7.06 0.49 -11.34
C VAL A 189 -7.70 1.28 -10.21
N GLY A 190 -7.85 2.59 -10.37
CA GLY A 190 -8.48 3.45 -9.37
C GLY A 190 -9.93 3.03 -9.07
N ILE A 191 -10.72 2.76 -10.10
CA ILE A 191 -12.10 2.28 -9.94
C ILE A 191 -12.13 0.92 -9.24
N LEU A 192 -11.28 -0.01 -9.65
CA LEU A 192 -11.18 -1.33 -9.01
C LEU A 192 -10.79 -1.21 -7.54
N MET A 193 -9.81 -0.36 -7.22
CA MET A 193 -9.35 -0.13 -5.86
C MET A 193 -10.44 0.47 -4.98
N VAL A 194 -11.14 1.51 -5.46
CA VAL A 194 -12.26 2.12 -4.73
C VAL A 194 -13.37 1.08 -4.49
N THR A 195 -13.70 0.29 -5.50
CA THR A 195 -14.71 -0.77 -5.39
C THR A 195 -14.29 -1.80 -4.33
N TYR A 196 -13.04 -2.24 -4.36
CA TYR A 196 -12.50 -3.20 -3.39
C TYR A 196 -12.56 -2.66 -1.97
N VAL A 197 -12.12 -1.42 -1.74
CA VAL A 197 -12.09 -0.80 -0.41
C VAL A 197 -13.49 -0.55 0.14
N LEU A 198 -14.43 -0.13 -0.72
CA LEU A 198 -15.82 0.11 -0.28
C LEU A 198 -16.51 -1.16 0.24
N PHE A 199 -16.18 -2.31 -0.33
CA PHE A 199 -16.77 -3.59 0.09
C PHE A 199 -15.92 -4.35 1.10
N GLY A 200 -14.60 -4.20 1.10
CA GLY A 200 -13.68 -5.03 1.87
C GLY A 200 -13.37 -4.51 3.28
N GLY A 201 -13.36 -3.22 3.46
CA GLY A 201 -12.94 -2.60 4.72
C GLY A 201 -11.46 -2.68 4.97
#